data_213280f451751a837109e5de373ba756
#
_entry.id   213280f451751a837109e5de373ba756
#
_cell.length_a   1.000
_cell.length_b   1.000
_cell.length_c   1.000
_cell.angle_alpha   90.00
_cell.angle_beta   90.00
_cell.angle_gamma   90.00
#
_symmetry.space_group_name_H-M   'P 1'
#
loop_
_entity.id
_entity.type
_entity.pdbx_description
1 polymer ?
#
loop_
_entity_poly.entity_id
_entity_poly.type
_entity_poly.pdbx_seq_one_letter_code
_entity_poly.pdbx_strand_id
1 'polypeptide(L)'
;YGLSYCDFDISNMKCDIPVSSVDVVDRKGNISNMKLPVFTDEIRISVDVKNCGPADRGTASEVVQLYISDKNSTIHKPVKELKAFKKVRLEYGETKRVEFRLSLSDFAYFDEDYKSFVSEEGVYTIMIGNSSRNILCTMDVYLDTVSVRHFGMDTNIKTFFENKITRSHLLKFCDTIGMDRGSLYDCYEYEPSTKFKTFVGRFGSMGNSS
;
A
#
# COMPACT_ATOMS: atom_id res chain seq x y z
N TYR A 1 -15.84 -23.71 -2.09
CA TYR A 1 -14.83 -23.85 -3.14
C TYR A 1 -14.79 -25.31 -3.61
N GLY A 2 -14.80 -25.55 -4.93
CA GLY A 2 -14.63 -26.87 -5.50
C GLY A 2 -15.90 -27.62 -5.90
N LEU A 3 -17.08 -27.00 -5.81
CA LEU A 3 -18.34 -27.61 -6.27
C LEU A 3 -18.76 -27.15 -7.68
N SER A 4 -17.92 -26.34 -8.35
CA SER A 4 -18.17 -25.99 -9.75
C SER A 4 -17.71 -27.12 -10.65
N TYR A 5 -18.63 -27.66 -11.43
CA TYR A 5 -18.36 -28.66 -12.47
C TYR A 5 -17.95 -28.03 -13.82
N CYS A 6 -17.71 -26.71 -13.83
CA CYS A 6 -17.30 -25.96 -15.00
C CYS A 6 -15.92 -25.33 -14.75
N ASP A 7 -15.11 -25.32 -15.78
CA ASP A 7 -13.81 -24.68 -15.79
C ASP A 7 -13.95 -23.23 -16.26
N PHE A 8 -13.22 -22.34 -15.61
CA PHE A 8 -13.15 -20.92 -15.96
C PHE A 8 -11.71 -20.52 -16.23
N ASP A 9 -11.51 -19.78 -17.31
CA ASP A 9 -10.27 -19.08 -17.58
C ASP A 9 -10.38 -17.65 -17.09
N ILE A 10 -9.40 -17.22 -16.27
CA ILE A 10 -9.25 -15.84 -15.79
C ILE A 10 -7.92 -15.34 -16.31
N SER A 11 -7.96 -14.37 -17.22
CA SER A 11 -6.79 -13.93 -17.98
C SER A 11 -6.87 -12.44 -18.33
N ASN A 12 -5.88 -11.95 -19.10
CA ASN A 12 -5.83 -10.57 -19.62
C ASN A 12 -5.99 -9.48 -18.53
N MET A 13 -5.28 -9.65 -17.40
CA MET A 13 -5.26 -8.63 -16.36
C MET A 13 -4.68 -7.32 -16.90
N LYS A 14 -5.40 -6.23 -16.68
CA LYS A 14 -5.02 -4.87 -17.10
C LYS A 14 -5.24 -3.89 -15.96
N CYS A 15 -4.41 -2.86 -15.97
CA CYS A 15 -4.51 -1.67 -15.13
C CYS A 15 -4.83 -0.47 -16.02
N ASP A 16 -5.61 0.48 -15.54
CA ASP A 16 -5.94 1.73 -16.25
C ASP A 16 -4.86 2.81 -16.10
N ILE A 17 -3.89 2.60 -15.23
CA ILE A 17 -2.77 3.53 -15.00
C ILE A 17 -1.61 3.19 -15.94
N PRO A 18 -1.00 4.19 -16.60
CA PRO A 18 0.16 3.97 -17.44
C PRO A 18 1.39 3.55 -16.61
N VAL A 19 2.24 2.75 -17.23
CA VAL A 19 3.51 2.31 -16.63
C VAL A 19 4.50 3.47 -16.66
N SER A 20 5.11 3.77 -15.53
CA SER A 20 6.15 4.78 -15.35
C SER A 20 7.38 4.17 -14.70
N SER A 21 8.54 4.82 -14.89
CA SER A 21 9.76 4.45 -14.16
C SER A 21 9.69 5.02 -12.76
N VAL A 22 9.96 4.18 -11.77
CA VAL A 22 9.99 4.55 -10.35
C VAL A 22 11.21 3.92 -9.67
N ASP A 23 11.85 4.69 -8.79
CA ASP A 23 12.93 4.20 -7.96
C ASP A 23 12.36 3.58 -6.69
N VAL A 24 12.50 2.27 -6.58
CA VAL A 24 12.02 1.48 -5.43
C VAL A 24 13.18 1.24 -4.49
N VAL A 25 12.99 1.57 -3.23
CA VAL A 25 13.95 1.31 -2.16
C VAL A 25 13.53 0.05 -1.40
N ASP A 26 14.41 -0.95 -1.36
CA ASP A 26 14.16 -2.17 -0.58
C ASP A 26 14.42 -1.96 0.92
N ARG A 27 14.09 -2.97 1.74
CA ARG A 27 14.32 -2.93 3.20
C ARG A 27 15.79 -2.78 3.62
N LYS A 28 16.73 -3.04 2.71
CA LYS A 28 18.17 -2.92 2.95
C LYS A 28 18.72 -1.57 2.47
N GLY A 29 17.85 -0.70 1.93
CA GLY A 29 18.21 0.59 1.37
C GLY A 29 18.75 0.55 -0.06
N ASN A 30 18.67 -0.60 -0.75
CA ASN A 30 19.09 -0.67 -2.15
C ASN A 30 18.04 -0.03 -3.04
N ILE A 31 18.47 0.76 -4.01
CA ILE A 31 17.61 1.42 -4.97
C ILE A 31 17.60 0.61 -6.26
N SER A 32 16.40 0.32 -6.77
CA SER A 32 16.19 -0.31 -8.07
C SER A 32 15.20 0.49 -8.90
N ASN A 33 15.51 0.75 -10.16
CA ASN A 33 14.57 1.38 -11.08
C ASN A 33 13.64 0.33 -11.68
N MET A 34 12.35 0.49 -11.46
CA MET A 34 11.32 -0.43 -11.95
C MET A 34 10.32 0.31 -12.84
N LYS A 35 9.74 -0.41 -13.81
CA LYS A 35 8.65 0.09 -14.66
C LYS A 35 7.35 -0.50 -14.16
N LEU A 36 6.54 0.31 -13.48
CA LEU A 36 5.30 -0.10 -12.83
C LEU A 36 4.18 0.91 -13.10
N PRO A 37 2.89 0.50 -13.05
CA PRO A 37 1.80 1.45 -12.88
C PRO A 37 1.97 2.18 -11.55
N VAL A 38 2.01 3.52 -11.59
CA VAL A 38 2.18 4.39 -10.41
C VAL A 38 0.89 5.14 -10.14
N PHE A 39 0.33 5.00 -8.95
CA PHE A 39 -0.93 5.65 -8.56
C PHE A 39 -0.82 6.31 -7.17
N THR A 40 -1.67 7.32 -6.97
CA THR A 40 -1.68 8.13 -5.74
C THR A 40 -3.01 8.07 -4.99
N ASP A 41 -4.09 7.65 -5.65
CA ASP A 41 -5.44 7.70 -5.09
C ASP A 41 -6.26 6.43 -5.42
N GLU A 42 -6.66 6.25 -6.65
CA GLU A 42 -7.49 5.12 -7.12
C GLU A 42 -6.81 4.40 -8.29
N ILE A 43 -6.97 3.08 -8.33
CA ILE A 43 -6.52 2.24 -9.45
C ILE A 43 -7.65 1.28 -9.85
N ARG A 44 -7.82 1.08 -11.16
CA ARG A 44 -8.79 0.10 -11.70
C ARG A 44 -8.04 -1.08 -12.29
N ILE A 45 -8.44 -2.26 -11.84
CA ILE A 45 -7.93 -3.54 -12.32
C ILE A 45 -9.03 -4.26 -13.02
N SER A 46 -8.75 -4.80 -14.18
CA SER A 46 -9.72 -5.58 -14.94
C SER A 46 -9.13 -6.88 -15.44
N VAL A 47 -9.97 -7.92 -15.54
CA VAL A 47 -9.63 -9.25 -16.06
C VAL A 47 -10.75 -9.76 -16.95
N ASP A 48 -10.40 -10.61 -17.91
CA ASP A 48 -11.38 -11.39 -18.68
C ASP A 48 -11.66 -12.71 -17.98
N VAL A 49 -12.93 -13.07 -17.88
CA VAL A 49 -13.39 -14.34 -17.31
C VAL A 49 -14.19 -15.06 -18.37
N LYS A 50 -13.76 -16.28 -18.74
CA LYS A 50 -14.39 -17.11 -19.76
C LYS A 50 -14.89 -18.41 -19.14
N ASN A 51 -16.10 -18.81 -19.45
CA ASN A 51 -16.60 -20.14 -19.13
C ASN A 51 -16.09 -21.15 -20.17
N CYS A 52 -15.16 -22.02 -19.76
CA CYS A 52 -14.56 -23.07 -20.59
C CYS A 52 -15.09 -24.46 -20.25
N GLY A 53 -16.15 -24.55 -19.44
CA GLY A 53 -16.77 -25.80 -19.06
C GLY A 53 -17.41 -26.58 -20.23
N PRO A 54 -17.95 -27.76 -19.98
CA PRO A 54 -18.64 -28.53 -21.00
C PRO A 54 -19.89 -27.81 -21.53
N ALA A 55 -20.09 -27.85 -22.84
CA ALA A 55 -21.21 -27.16 -23.52
C ALA A 55 -22.60 -27.61 -23.04
N ASP A 56 -22.72 -28.87 -22.64
CA ASP A 56 -23.97 -29.46 -22.14
C ASP A 56 -24.38 -28.96 -20.75
N ARG A 57 -23.47 -28.27 -20.03
CA ARG A 57 -23.75 -27.68 -18.71
C ARG A 57 -24.25 -26.23 -18.76
N GLY A 58 -24.23 -25.61 -19.93
CA GLY A 58 -24.83 -24.30 -20.16
C GLY A 58 -24.24 -23.18 -19.33
N THR A 59 -25.04 -22.55 -18.49
CA THR A 59 -24.65 -21.40 -17.69
C THR A 59 -24.01 -21.81 -16.36
N ALA A 60 -22.88 -21.24 -16.03
CA ALA A 60 -22.19 -21.44 -14.74
C ALA A 60 -21.76 -20.12 -14.09
N SER A 61 -21.43 -20.16 -12.82
CA SER A 61 -20.97 -18.98 -12.07
C SER A 61 -19.62 -19.21 -11.45
N GLU A 62 -18.77 -18.19 -11.49
CA GLU A 62 -17.47 -18.14 -10.79
C GLU A 62 -17.38 -16.93 -9.88
N VAL A 63 -16.57 -17.05 -8.83
CA VAL A 63 -16.25 -15.94 -7.92
C VAL A 63 -14.81 -15.50 -8.16
N VAL A 64 -14.66 -14.38 -8.81
CA VAL A 64 -13.35 -13.74 -9.02
C VAL A 64 -12.98 -12.99 -7.76
N GLN A 65 -11.81 -13.29 -7.19
CA GLN A 65 -11.30 -12.74 -5.94
C GLN A 65 -10.04 -11.92 -6.22
N LEU A 66 -9.98 -10.72 -5.64
CA LEU A 66 -8.81 -9.85 -5.72
C LEU A 66 -8.14 -9.76 -4.35
N TYR A 67 -6.84 -9.99 -4.35
CA TYR A 67 -5.99 -9.91 -3.17
C TYR A 67 -4.89 -8.87 -3.38
N ILE A 68 -4.43 -8.28 -2.27
CA ILE A 68 -3.28 -7.37 -2.23
C ILE A 68 -2.23 -7.96 -1.31
N SER A 69 -0.97 -7.89 -1.73
CA SER A 69 0.21 -8.21 -0.94
C SER A 69 1.17 -7.03 -0.95
N ASP A 70 1.63 -6.63 0.22
CA ASP A 70 2.63 -5.59 0.40
C ASP A 70 4.02 -6.22 0.38
N LYS A 71 4.88 -5.84 -0.58
CA LYS A 71 6.23 -6.39 -0.71
C LYS A 71 7.23 -5.83 0.30
N ASN A 72 6.99 -4.60 0.74
CA ASN A 72 7.96 -3.83 1.53
C ASN A 72 7.39 -3.34 2.87
N SER A 73 6.34 -4.00 3.38
CA SER A 73 5.70 -3.61 4.65
C SER A 73 6.71 -3.44 5.78
N THR A 74 6.62 -2.34 6.50
CA THR A 74 7.44 -2.07 7.69
C THR A 74 6.95 -2.82 8.93
N ILE A 75 5.72 -3.33 8.87
CA ILE A 75 5.09 -4.11 9.94
C ILE A 75 4.78 -5.54 9.49
N HIS A 76 4.48 -6.42 10.44
CA HIS A 76 4.04 -7.78 10.14
C HIS A 76 2.60 -7.76 9.64
N LYS A 77 2.42 -8.03 8.35
CA LYS A 77 1.11 -8.15 7.67
C LYS A 77 0.89 -9.57 7.16
N PRO A 78 -0.37 -9.99 6.92
CA PRO A 78 -0.65 -11.21 6.17
C PRO A 78 0.04 -11.20 4.81
N VAL A 79 0.47 -12.37 4.34
CA VAL A 79 1.13 -12.52 3.02
C VAL A 79 0.27 -11.93 1.90
N LYS A 80 -1.05 -12.04 2.01
CA LYS A 80 -2.04 -11.42 1.13
C LYS A 80 -3.38 -11.25 1.85
N GLU A 81 -4.12 -10.23 1.46
CA GLU A 81 -5.43 -9.89 2.00
C GLU A 81 -6.47 -9.85 0.89
N LEU A 82 -7.63 -10.44 1.11
CA LEU A 82 -8.78 -10.32 0.20
C LEU A 82 -9.36 -8.91 0.32
N LYS A 83 -9.32 -8.14 -0.77
CA LYS A 83 -9.84 -6.76 -0.79
C LYS A 83 -11.15 -6.62 -1.56
N ALA A 84 -11.35 -7.46 -2.57
CA ALA A 84 -12.58 -7.43 -3.36
C ALA A 84 -12.92 -8.80 -3.92
N PHE A 85 -14.20 -9.01 -4.24
CA PHE A 85 -14.65 -10.15 -5.01
C PHE A 85 -15.87 -9.80 -5.85
N LYS A 86 -16.06 -10.50 -6.98
CA LYS A 86 -17.25 -10.41 -7.82
C LYS A 86 -17.69 -11.78 -8.27
N LYS A 87 -18.98 -12.09 -8.13
CA LYS A 87 -19.60 -13.28 -8.72
C LYS A 87 -20.04 -12.94 -10.13
N VAL A 88 -19.57 -13.71 -11.10
CA VAL A 88 -19.98 -13.58 -12.50
C VAL A 88 -20.71 -14.83 -12.95
N ARG A 89 -21.76 -14.66 -13.74
CA ARG A 89 -22.51 -15.73 -14.38
C ARG A 89 -22.28 -15.66 -15.88
N LEU A 90 -21.88 -16.76 -16.47
CA LEU A 90 -21.46 -16.87 -17.87
C LEU A 90 -22.11 -18.09 -18.53
N GLU A 91 -22.57 -17.92 -19.75
CA GLU A 91 -22.94 -19.04 -20.62
C GLU A 91 -21.69 -19.77 -21.10
N TYR A 92 -21.86 -20.98 -21.60
CA TYR A 92 -20.74 -21.72 -22.18
C TYR A 92 -20.06 -20.91 -23.29
N GLY A 93 -18.75 -20.79 -23.24
CA GLY A 93 -17.94 -20.04 -24.20
C GLY A 93 -17.99 -18.51 -24.02
N GLU A 94 -18.90 -17.99 -23.20
CA GLU A 94 -19.02 -16.56 -22.96
C GLU A 94 -17.79 -16.02 -22.18
N THR A 95 -17.35 -14.82 -22.58
CA THR A 95 -16.30 -14.06 -21.89
C THR A 95 -16.87 -12.73 -21.41
N LYS A 96 -16.66 -12.41 -20.13
CA LYS A 96 -16.99 -11.09 -19.56
C LYS A 96 -15.78 -10.44 -18.94
N ARG A 97 -15.70 -9.13 -19.13
CA ARG A 97 -14.73 -8.31 -18.42
C ARG A 97 -15.21 -7.97 -17.02
N VAL A 98 -14.40 -8.27 -16.03
CA VAL A 98 -14.64 -7.97 -14.62
C VAL A 98 -13.67 -6.85 -14.19
N GLU A 99 -14.21 -5.81 -13.56
CA GLU A 99 -13.44 -4.65 -13.11
C GLU A 99 -13.52 -4.53 -11.59
N PHE A 100 -12.41 -4.17 -10.99
CA PHE A 100 -12.27 -3.81 -9.57
C PHE A 100 -11.73 -2.40 -9.46
N ARG A 101 -12.23 -1.65 -8.50
CA ARG A 101 -11.69 -0.35 -8.11
C ARG A 101 -11.06 -0.50 -6.75
N LEU A 102 -9.86 -0.01 -6.60
CA LEU A 102 -9.11 0.00 -5.36
C LEU A 102 -8.74 1.44 -5.05
N SER A 103 -9.05 1.86 -3.84
CA SER A 103 -8.71 3.17 -3.29
C SER A 103 -7.57 3.04 -2.29
N LEU A 104 -7.01 4.15 -1.81
CA LEU A 104 -5.96 4.15 -0.78
C LEU A 104 -6.35 3.32 0.45
N SER A 105 -7.62 3.32 0.84
CA SER A 105 -8.10 2.56 2.00
C SER A 105 -7.94 1.04 1.84
N ASP A 106 -7.90 0.53 0.60
CA ASP A 106 -7.68 -0.91 0.34
C ASP A 106 -6.24 -1.33 0.59
N PHE A 107 -5.30 -0.39 0.55
CA PHE A 107 -3.88 -0.58 0.83
C PHE A 107 -3.52 -0.23 2.27
N ALA A 108 -4.46 0.33 3.03
CA ALA A 108 -4.24 0.78 4.39
C ALA A 108 -4.28 -0.37 5.41
N TYR A 109 -3.53 -0.19 6.47
CA TYR A 109 -3.58 -0.98 7.69
C TYR A 109 -3.81 -0.06 8.90
N PHE A 110 -4.31 -0.62 9.99
CA PHE A 110 -4.45 0.13 11.24
C PHE A 110 -3.10 0.22 11.95
N ASP A 111 -2.63 1.43 12.16
CA ASP A 111 -1.39 1.71 12.87
C ASP A 111 -1.72 2.04 14.34
N GLU A 112 -1.21 1.23 15.27
CA GLU A 112 -1.51 1.36 16.71
C GLU A 112 -0.85 2.60 17.33
N ASP A 113 0.28 3.04 16.81
CA ASP A 113 0.99 4.22 17.30
C ASP A 113 0.24 5.51 16.91
N TYR A 114 -0.34 5.52 15.70
CA TYR A 114 -1.12 6.64 15.18
C TYR A 114 -2.61 6.54 15.47
N LYS A 115 -3.10 5.36 15.89
CA LYS A 115 -4.53 5.05 16.08
C LYS A 115 -5.37 5.43 14.86
N SER A 116 -4.83 5.21 13.68
CA SER A 116 -5.47 5.52 12.39
C SER A 116 -5.08 4.53 11.31
N PHE A 117 -5.87 4.52 10.22
CA PHE A 117 -5.50 3.75 9.03
C PHE A 117 -4.44 4.49 8.22
N VAL A 118 -3.40 3.77 7.83
CA VAL A 118 -2.22 4.29 7.14
C VAL A 118 -1.90 3.42 5.93
N SER A 119 -1.65 4.04 4.78
CA SER A 119 -1.09 3.35 3.60
C SER A 119 0.40 3.69 3.49
N GLU A 120 1.23 2.71 3.19
CA GLU A 120 2.67 2.91 2.99
C GLU A 120 2.96 3.10 1.50
N GLU A 121 3.87 4.02 1.19
CA GLU A 121 4.47 4.11 -0.14
C GLU A 121 5.24 2.82 -0.45
N GLY A 122 5.10 2.30 -1.66
CA GLY A 122 5.85 1.11 -2.04
C GLY A 122 5.21 0.23 -3.09
N VAL A 123 5.83 -0.92 -3.30
CA VAL A 123 5.38 -1.92 -4.28
C VAL A 123 4.37 -2.86 -3.64
N TYR A 124 3.21 -2.94 -4.28
CA TYR A 124 2.16 -3.90 -3.95
C TYR A 124 1.96 -4.88 -5.09
N THR A 125 1.72 -6.15 -4.77
CA THR A 125 1.29 -7.13 -5.75
C THR A 125 -0.21 -7.29 -5.68
N ILE A 126 -0.91 -6.98 -6.77
CA ILE A 126 -2.32 -7.28 -6.96
C ILE A 126 -2.42 -8.69 -7.55
N MET A 127 -3.26 -9.51 -6.95
CA MET A 127 -3.41 -10.92 -7.31
C MET A 127 -4.88 -11.21 -7.58
N ILE A 128 -5.19 -11.88 -8.69
CA ILE A 128 -6.54 -12.31 -9.01
C ILE A 128 -6.57 -13.83 -9.14
N GLY A 129 -7.58 -14.43 -8.54
CA GLY A 129 -7.82 -15.85 -8.60
C GLY A 129 -9.27 -16.20 -8.25
N ASN A 130 -9.57 -17.48 -8.20
CA ASN A 130 -10.87 -17.97 -7.74
C ASN A 130 -10.83 -18.49 -6.29
N SER A 131 -9.65 -18.50 -5.69
CA SER A 131 -9.46 -18.77 -4.25
C SER A 131 -8.11 -18.23 -3.79
N SER A 132 -7.92 -18.18 -2.47
CA SER A 132 -6.63 -17.80 -1.87
C SER A 132 -5.48 -18.74 -2.24
N ARG A 133 -5.76 -19.97 -2.68
CA ARG A 133 -4.75 -20.97 -3.07
C ARG A 133 -4.55 -21.06 -4.58
N ASN A 134 -5.50 -20.55 -5.36
CA ASN A 134 -5.43 -20.58 -6.82
C ASN A 134 -5.43 -19.16 -7.38
N ILE A 135 -4.25 -18.58 -7.44
CA ILE A 135 -3.99 -17.28 -8.05
C ILE A 135 -3.65 -17.50 -9.51
N LEU A 136 -4.35 -16.81 -10.40
CA LEU A 136 -4.27 -16.99 -11.85
C LEU A 136 -3.57 -15.81 -12.55
N CYS A 137 -3.71 -14.60 -12.01
CA CYS A 137 -3.06 -13.40 -12.54
C CYS A 137 -2.40 -12.61 -11.41
N THR A 138 -1.26 -11.99 -11.70
CA THR A 138 -0.57 -11.09 -10.77
C THR A 138 -0.04 -9.87 -11.50
N MET A 139 -0.01 -8.73 -10.81
CA MET A 139 0.56 -7.49 -11.31
C MET A 139 1.16 -6.70 -10.16
N ASP A 140 2.38 -6.21 -10.34
CA ASP A 140 2.97 -5.26 -9.39
C ASP A 140 2.55 -3.85 -9.76
N VAL A 141 2.24 -3.04 -8.75
CA VAL A 141 1.89 -1.63 -8.85
C VAL A 141 2.66 -0.86 -7.79
N TYR A 142 2.91 0.42 -8.02
CA TYR A 142 3.56 1.28 -7.05
C TYR A 142 2.55 2.31 -6.52
N LEU A 143 2.37 2.30 -5.22
CA LEU A 143 1.61 3.32 -4.53
C LEU A 143 2.57 4.47 -4.18
N ASP A 144 2.42 5.59 -4.88
CA ASP A 144 3.13 6.84 -4.62
C ASP A 144 2.23 7.74 -3.76
N THR A 145 2.15 7.40 -2.49
CA THR A 145 1.42 8.22 -1.55
C THR A 145 2.30 8.55 -0.37
N VAL A 146 2.23 9.79 0.02
CA VAL A 146 2.62 10.13 1.38
C VAL A 146 1.41 9.78 2.23
N SER A 147 1.49 8.65 2.88
CA SER A 147 0.61 8.37 4.01
C SER A 147 0.58 9.63 4.87
N VAL A 148 -0.54 10.35 4.89
CA VAL A 148 -0.72 11.47 5.80
C VAL A 148 -0.87 10.86 7.20
N ARG A 149 0.26 10.42 7.72
CA ARG A 149 0.37 10.12 9.13
C ARG A 149 0.05 11.45 9.80
N HIS A 150 -0.95 11.48 10.64
CA HIS A 150 -1.21 12.66 11.46
C HIS A 150 -0.05 12.81 12.44
N PHE A 151 0.98 13.51 12.01
CA PHE A 151 2.10 13.86 12.87
C PHE A 151 1.61 14.89 13.87
N GLY A 152 1.60 14.50 15.12
CA GLY A 152 1.17 15.34 16.23
C GLY A 152 2.26 15.46 17.28
N MET A 153 1.96 16.22 18.32
CA MET A 153 2.86 16.43 19.45
C MET A 153 3.23 15.13 20.20
N ASP A 154 2.41 14.07 20.06
CA ASP A 154 2.64 12.77 20.68
C ASP A 154 3.35 11.77 19.75
N THR A 155 3.69 12.17 18.53
CA THR A 155 4.46 11.36 17.59
C THR A 155 5.92 11.24 18.03
N ASN A 156 6.51 10.06 17.89
CA ASN A 156 7.93 9.85 18.22
C ASN A 156 8.85 10.51 17.19
N ILE A 157 10.00 10.99 17.64
CA ILE A 157 11.03 11.59 16.76
C ILE A 157 11.45 10.63 15.65
N LYS A 158 11.65 9.33 15.97
CA LYS A 158 11.96 8.29 14.99
C LYS A 158 10.98 8.32 13.80
N THR A 159 9.70 8.42 14.07
CA THR A 159 8.66 8.40 13.05
C THR A 159 8.71 9.61 12.11
N PHE A 160 9.07 10.79 12.63
CA PHE A 160 9.30 11.97 11.78
C PHE A 160 10.51 11.78 10.87
N PHE A 161 11.56 11.11 11.34
CA PHE A 161 12.80 10.90 10.58
C PHE A 161 12.67 9.82 9.50
N GLU A 162 11.91 8.77 9.75
CA GLU A 162 11.74 7.66 8.81
C GLU A 162 10.96 8.05 7.56
N ASN A 163 10.13 9.10 7.64
CA ASN A 163 9.43 9.63 6.50
C ASN A 163 10.18 10.82 5.89
N LYS A 164 10.57 10.74 4.61
CA LYS A 164 11.36 11.76 3.90
C LYS A 164 10.72 13.16 3.92
N ILE A 165 9.39 13.24 3.80
CA ILE A 165 8.67 14.52 3.75
C ILE A 165 8.60 15.13 5.14
N THR A 166 8.18 14.37 6.15
CA THR A 166 8.09 14.88 7.52
C THR A 166 9.46 15.22 8.09
N ARG A 167 10.50 14.46 7.75
CA ARG A 167 11.87 14.80 8.07
C ARG A 167 12.25 16.18 7.51
N SER A 168 11.92 16.46 6.24
CA SER A 168 12.23 17.75 5.63
C SER A 168 11.48 18.91 6.32
N HIS A 169 10.21 18.69 6.71
CA HIS A 169 9.43 19.68 7.46
C HIS A 169 9.95 19.86 8.88
N LEU A 170 10.35 18.79 9.55
CA LEU A 170 10.95 18.85 10.88
C LEU A 170 12.26 19.64 10.87
N LEU A 171 13.14 19.40 9.89
CA LEU A 171 14.38 20.17 9.74
C LEU A 171 14.12 21.65 9.49
N LYS A 172 13.16 21.98 8.61
CA LYS A 172 12.74 23.39 8.40
C LYS A 172 12.16 24.03 9.66
N PHE A 173 11.37 23.29 10.43
CA PHE A 173 10.84 23.75 11.70
C PHE A 173 11.98 24.06 12.68
N CYS A 174 12.96 23.18 12.82
CA CYS A 174 14.13 23.42 13.67
C CYS A 174 14.88 24.71 13.24
N ASP A 175 15.09 24.91 11.93
CA ASP A 175 15.70 26.13 11.41
C ASP A 175 14.89 27.38 11.78
N THR A 176 13.54 27.31 11.68
CA THR A 176 12.65 28.45 11.98
C THR A 176 12.70 28.85 13.44
N ILE A 177 12.84 27.91 14.36
CA ILE A 177 12.90 28.18 15.81
C ILE A 177 14.34 28.33 16.33
N GLY A 178 15.35 28.35 15.45
CA GLY A 178 16.75 28.49 15.81
C GLY A 178 17.33 27.28 16.56
N MET A 179 16.73 26.10 16.40
CA MET A 179 17.21 24.89 17.05
C MET A 179 18.36 24.27 16.24
N ASP A 180 19.41 23.85 16.95
CA ASP A 180 20.49 23.12 16.32
C ASP A 180 20.04 21.76 15.80
N ARG A 181 20.33 21.48 14.52
CA ARG A 181 20.00 20.21 13.87
C ARG A 181 20.75 19.03 14.49
N GLY A 182 21.96 19.24 15.05
CA GLY A 182 22.72 18.21 15.75
C GLY A 182 21.94 17.61 16.90
N SER A 183 21.33 18.45 17.74
CA SER A 183 20.46 17.99 18.84
C SER A 183 19.27 17.15 18.39
N LEU A 184 18.74 17.42 17.22
CA LEU A 184 17.65 16.62 16.63
C LEU A 184 18.15 15.24 16.15
N TYR A 185 19.33 15.19 15.52
CA TYR A 185 19.95 13.94 15.10
C TYR A 185 20.37 13.09 16.30
N ASP A 186 20.90 13.69 17.35
CA ASP A 186 21.24 13.00 18.60
C ASP A 186 19.99 12.39 19.24
N CYS A 187 18.89 13.14 19.28
CA CYS A 187 17.62 12.62 19.78
C CYS A 187 17.10 11.44 18.95
N TYR A 188 17.23 11.50 17.62
CA TYR A 188 16.85 10.39 16.74
C TYR A 188 17.72 9.15 16.98
N GLU A 189 19.00 9.31 17.16
CA GLU A 189 19.96 8.21 17.31
C GLU A 189 19.90 7.56 18.70
N TYR A 190 19.84 8.37 19.76
CA TYR A 190 19.96 7.88 21.15
C TYR A 190 18.62 7.78 21.88
N GLU A 191 17.62 8.56 21.50
CA GLU A 191 16.29 8.60 22.13
C GLU A 191 15.13 8.53 21.11
N PRO A 192 15.10 7.55 20.19
CA PRO A 192 14.18 7.54 19.04
C PRO A 192 12.70 7.50 19.44
N SER A 193 12.36 6.99 20.63
CA SER A 193 11.00 6.94 21.17
C SER A 193 10.53 8.22 21.85
N THR A 194 11.40 9.25 21.93
CA THR A 194 11.01 10.55 22.51
C THR A 194 9.86 11.17 21.73
N LYS A 195 8.80 11.57 22.44
CA LYS A 195 7.65 12.27 21.85
C LYS A 195 8.06 13.67 21.37
N PHE A 196 7.51 14.11 20.25
CA PHE A 196 7.82 15.42 19.68
C PHE A 196 7.58 16.56 20.68
N LYS A 197 6.46 16.53 21.45
CA LYS A 197 6.18 17.50 22.52
C LYS A 197 7.30 17.57 23.57
N THR A 198 7.86 16.43 23.95
CA THR A 198 8.95 16.35 24.93
C THR A 198 10.23 16.92 24.35
N PHE A 199 10.52 16.60 23.10
CA PHE A 199 11.65 17.16 22.36
C PHE A 199 11.56 18.70 22.27
N VAL A 200 10.44 19.24 21.78
CA VAL A 200 10.22 20.68 21.68
C VAL A 200 10.28 21.36 23.06
N GLY A 201 9.71 20.74 24.09
CA GLY A 201 9.73 21.25 25.46
C GLY A 201 11.13 21.40 26.06
N ARG A 202 12.10 20.57 25.67
CA ARG A 202 13.52 20.68 26.09
C ARG A 202 14.19 21.96 25.59
N PHE A 203 13.76 22.46 24.43
CA PHE A 203 14.37 23.59 23.76
C PHE A 203 13.54 24.89 23.88
N GLY A 204 12.22 24.80 24.12
CA GLY A 204 11.34 25.95 24.29
C GLY A 204 11.62 26.76 25.56
N SER A 205 12.33 26.18 26.53
CA SER A 205 12.75 26.87 27.75
C SER A 205 14.06 27.67 27.59
N MET A 206 14.82 27.48 26.50
CA MET A 206 16.09 28.17 26.26
C MET A 206 15.93 29.54 25.58
N GLY A 207 14.72 29.88 25.07
CA GLY A 207 14.46 31.13 24.36
C GLY A 207 14.02 32.34 25.21
N ASN A 208 13.91 32.22 26.54
CA ASN A 208 13.45 33.29 27.42
C ASN A 208 14.54 33.84 28.36
N SER A 209 15.80 33.80 27.98
CA SER A 209 16.87 34.47 28.72
C SER A 209 17.59 35.47 27.81
N SER A 210 16.97 36.61 27.60
CA SER A 210 17.61 37.87 27.21
C SER A 210 16.72 39.04 27.53
#